data_ef19675d7eca923d4f1b4b7fbde3014e
#
_entry.id   ef19675d7eca923d4f1b4b7fbde3014e
#
_cell.length_a   1.000
_cell.length_b   1.000
_cell.length_c   1.000
_cell.angle_alpha   90.00
_cell.angle_beta   90.00
_cell.angle_gamma   90.00
#
_symmetry.space_group_name_H-M   'P 1'
#
loop_
_entity.id
_entity.type
_entity.pdbx_description
1 polymer ?
#
loop_
_entity_poly.entity_id
_entity_poly.type
_entity_poly.pdbx_seq_one_letter_code
_entity_poly.pdbx_strand_id
1 'polypeptide(L)'
;MLNVLDLAGYQPFNLMGALDQLHGTTKSLMKEDGSAVTNKEGQIVTDTVPHTFGAGLRLQLALLRKKLSSLVEAFQTEHMALIKALPKDANGMPAPADHEKFQADLKQMLACELDISMKPIDVKLLNIDENKLSPELVIRLMPILDSTTLGAE
;
A
#
# COMPACT_ATOMS: atom_id res chain seq x y z
N MET A 1 12.83 8.00 8.60
CA MET A 1 13.27 6.84 7.79
C MET A 1 12.26 5.73 8.00
N LEU A 2 11.75 5.19 6.92
CA LEU A 2 10.91 4.01 6.95
C LEU A 2 11.81 2.83 6.58
N ASN A 3 11.87 1.80 7.40
CA ASN A 3 12.59 0.60 7.00
C ASN A 3 11.72 -0.28 6.10
N VAL A 4 12.32 -1.27 5.41
CA VAL A 4 11.54 -2.18 4.56
C VAL A 4 10.52 -2.97 5.37
N LEU A 5 10.72 -3.14 6.69
CA LEU A 5 9.74 -3.72 7.61
C LEU A 5 8.54 -2.80 7.85
N ASP A 6 8.76 -1.50 8.00
CA ASP A 6 7.67 -0.52 8.08
C ASP A 6 6.95 -0.43 6.73
N LEU A 7 7.65 -0.75 5.67
CA LEU A 7 7.14 -0.85 4.32
C LEU A 7 6.70 -2.28 3.96
N ALA A 8 7.34 -3.35 4.42
CA ALA A 8 7.11 -4.73 4.01
C ALA A 8 6.61 -5.67 5.11
N GLY A 9 6.50 -5.25 6.35
CA GLY A 9 5.73 -5.95 7.37
C GLY A 9 4.24 -5.98 7.02
N TYR A 10 3.92 -6.34 5.77
CA TYR A 10 2.62 -6.15 5.13
C TYR A 10 2.19 -4.67 5.03
N GLN A 11 3.02 -3.73 5.40
CA GLN A 11 2.70 -2.32 5.44
C GLN A 11 2.95 -1.53 4.13
N PRO A 12 3.87 -1.85 3.21
CA PRO A 12 3.91 -1.10 1.94
C PRO A 12 2.74 -1.45 1.07
N PHE A 13 2.29 -2.70 1.14
CA PHE A 13 1.01 -3.07 0.54
C PHE A 13 -0.13 -2.29 1.21
N ASN A 14 -0.07 -2.05 2.53
CA ASN A 14 -1.03 -1.20 3.22
C ASN A 14 -0.88 0.27 2.82
N LEU A 15 0.33 0.81 2.71
CA LEU A 15 0.53 2.19 2.28
C LEU A 15 0.25 2.35 0.79
N MET A 16 0.69 1.43 -0.07
CA MET A 16 0.34 1.42 -1.48
C MET A 16 -1.17 1.26 -1.69
N GLY A 17 -1.79 0.30 -0.99
CA GLY A 17 -3.23 0.11 -1.01
C GLY A 17 -3.99 1.32 -0.48
N ALA A 18 -3.46 2.00 0.55
CA ALA A 18 -4.02 3.24 1.04
C ALA A 18 -3.92 4.38 0.02
N LEU A 19 -2.77 4.51 -0.66
CA LEU A 19 -2.59 5.49 -1.73
C LEU A 19 -3.51 5.20 -2.93
N ASP A 20 -3.73 3.93 -3.25
CA ASP A 20 -4.68 3.54 -4.30
C ASP A 20 -6.12 3.92 -3.91
N GLN A 21 -6.51 3.73 -2.66
CA GLN A 21 -7.81 4.15 -2.15
C GLN A 21 -7.99 5.67 -2.12
N LEU A 22 -6.90 6.45 -2.06
CA LEU A 22 -6.98 7.91 -2.17
C LEU A 22 -7.41 8.40 -3.57
N HIS A 23 -7.38 7.57 -4.61
CA HIS A 23 -7.90 7.95 -5.92
C HIS A 23 -9.41 8.09 -5.95
N GLY A 24 -10.12 7.41 -5.08
CA GLY A 24 -11.57 7.52 -4.96
C GLY A 24 -12.18 6.39 -4.12
N THR A 25 -13.41 6.59 -3.73
CA THR A 25 -14.18 5.57 -3.02
C THR A 25 -14.95 4.73 -4.03
N THR A 26 -14.70 3.43 -4.07
CA THR A 26 -15.47 2.49 -4.89
C THR A 26 -16.83 2.24 -4.24
N LYS A 27 -17.90 2.48 -5.00
CA LYS A 27 -19.27 2.21 -4.58
C LYS A 27 -19.91 1.21 -5.52
N SER A 28 -20.65 0.24 -4.97
CA SER A 28 -21.49 -0.62 -5.77
C SER A 28 -22.62 0.20 -6.39
N LEU A 29 -22.84 0.03 -7.68
CA LEU A 29 -24.03 0.57 -8.33
C LEU A 29 -25.26 -0.18 -7.82
N MET A 30 -26.26 0.57 -7.39
CA MET A 30 -27.52 0.02 -6.87
C MET A 30 -28.65 0.32 -7.87
N LYS A 31 -29.57 -0.63 -8.03
CA LYS A 31 -30.83 -0.43 -8.73
C LYS A 31 -31.80 0.32 -7.84
N GLU A 32 -32.91 0.79 -8.43
CA GLU A 32 -33.99 1.48 -7.70
C GLU A 32 -34.61 0.61 -6.59
N ASP A 33 -34.56 -0.71 -6.74
CA ASP A 33 -35.07 -1.68 -5.75
C ASP A 33 -34.07 -1.95 -4.61
N GLY A 34 -32.91 -1.29 -4.60
CA GLY A 34 -31.86 -1.48 -3.58
C GLY A 34 -30.97 -2.69 -3.80
N SER A 35 -31.13 -3.44 -4.89
CA SER A 35 -30.21 -4.53 -5.25
C SER A 35 -28.98 -4.02 -6.00
N ALA A 36 -27.83 -4.72 -5.86
CA ALA A 36 -26.62 -4.37 -6.60
C ALA A 36 -26.78 -4.65 -8.10
N VAL A 37 -26.27 -3.75 -8.94
CA VAL A 37 -26.17 -3.98 -10.38
C VAL A 37 -25.08 -5.01 -10.63
N THR A 38 -25.41 -6.07 -11.39
CA THR A 38 -24.45 -7.09 -11.80
C THR A 38 -24.22 -7.05 -13.31
N ASN A 39 -22.99 -7.36 -13.74
CA ASN A 39 -22.69 -7.55 -15.15
C ASN A 39 -23.21 -8.92 -15.66
N LYS A 40 -23.00 -9.22 -16.94
CA LYS A 40 -23.43 -10.48 -17.56
C LYS A 40 -22.79 -11.75 -16.94
N GLU A 41 -21.69 -11.58 -16.22
CA GLU A 41 -20.94 -12.64 -15.55
C GLU A 41 -21.34 -12.78 -14.06
N GLY A 42 -22.35 -12.02 -13.59
CA GLY A 42 -22.82 -12.04 -12.22
C GLY A 42 -21.98 -11.22 -11.22
N GLN A 43 -20.98 -10.48 -11.69
CA GLN A 43 -20.12 -9.65 -10.83
C GLN A 43 -20.82 -8.31 -10.53
N ILE A 44 -20.67 -7.83 -9.31
CA ILE A 44 -21.19 -6.51 -8.89
C ILE A 44 -20.45 -5.40 -9.67
N VAL A 45 -21.22 -4.56 -10.36
CA VAL A 45 -20.68 -3.38 -11.03
C VAL A 45 -20.42 -2.30 -9.99
N THR A 46 -19.21 -1.77 -10.00
CA THR A 46 -18.79 -0.71 -9.08
C THR A 46 -18.45 0.55 -9.88
N ASP A 47 -18.68 1.69 -9.27
CA ASP A 47 -18.24 2.99 -9.76
C ASP A 47 -17.28 3.61 -8.77
N THR A 48 -16.33 4.41 -9.25
CA THR A 48 -15.34 5.07 -8.40
C THR A 48 -15.65 6.56 -8.34
N VAL A 49 -16.05 7.01 -7.15
CA VAL A 49 -16.24 8.44 -6.89
C VAL A 49 -14.87 9.02 -6.52
N PRO A 50 -14.28 9.87 -7.38
CA PRO A 50 -12.95 10.42 -7.13
C PRO A 50 -12.95 11.34 -5.91
N HIS A 51 -11.89 11.25 -5.10
CA HIS A 51 -11.67 12.21 -4.03
C HIS A 51 -11.15 13.55 -4.58
N THR A 52 -11.53 14.62 -3.89
CA THR A 52 -11.16 15.98 -4.30
C THR A 52 -9.94 16.45 -3.51
N PHE A 53 -8.80 16.55 -4.17
CA PHE A 53 -7.57 17.06 -3.58
C PHE A 53 -7.02 18.23 -4.39
N GLY A 54 -6.35 19.15 -3.70
CA GLY A 54 -5.60 20.23 -4.36
C GLY A 54 -4.51 19.67 -5.29
N ALA A 55 -4.18 20.40 -6.36
CA ALA A 55 -3.21 19.96 -7.39
C ALA A 55 -1.83 19.63 -6.79
N GLY A 56 -1.37 20.38 -5.79
CA GLY A 56 -0.11 20.14 -5.10
C GLY A 56 -0.10 18.79 -4.38
N LEU A 57 -1.15 18.47 -3.63
CA LEU A 57 -1.25 17.19 -2.93
C LEU A 57 -1.35 16.03 -3.93
N ARG A 58 -2.12 16.16 -4.99
CA ARG A 58 -2.21 15.12 -6.04
C ARG A 58 -0.85 14.81 -6.64
N LEU A 59 -0.05 15.84 -6.96
CA LEU A 59 1.31 15.64 -7.48
C LEU A 59 2.20 14.95 -6.46
N GLN A 60 2.15 15.38 -5.20
CA GLN A 60 2.94 14.80 -4.11
C GLN A 60 2.61 13.31 -3.90
N LEU A 61 1.32 12.95 -3.89
CA LEU A 61 0.86 11.56 -3.79
C LEU A 61 1.27 10.71 -5.00
N ALA A 62 1.20 11.27 -6.20
CA ALA A 62 1.62 10.57 -7.42
C ALA A 62 3.13 10.28 -7.43
N LEU A 63 3.95 11.24 -7.02
CA LEU A 63 5.41 11.07 -6.91
C LEU A 63 5.76 10.04 -5.84
N LEU A 64 5.09 10.07 -4.68
CA LEU A 64 5.27 9.10 -3.63
C LEU A 64 4.89 7.70 -4.12
N ARG A 65 3.74 7.54 -4.76
CA ARG A 65 3.29 6.26 -5.30
C ARG A 65 4.30 5.67 -6.28
N LYS A 66 4.80 6.50 -7.20
CA LYS A 66 5.84 6.07 -8.16
C LYS A 66 7.09 5.57 -7.45
N LYS A 67 7.55 6.30 -6.41
CA LYS A 67 8.74 5.94 -5.63
C LYS A 67 8.54 4.62 -4.89
N LEU A 68 7.40 4.46 -4.22
CA LEU A 68 7.06 3.23 -3.49
C LEU A 68 6.90 2.03 -4.44
N SER A 69 6.29 2.21 -5.62
CA SER A 69 6.15 1.14 -6.62
C SER A 69 7.52 0.58 -7.02
N SER A 70 8.49 1.46 -7.31
CA SER A 70 9.85 1.02 -7.66
C SER A 70 10.54 0.26 -6.52
N LEU A 71 10.31 0.65 -5.26
CA LEU A 71 10.85 -0.05 -4.10
C LEU A 71 10.21 -1.42 -3.90
N VAL A 72 8.89 -1.52 -4.07
CA VAL A 72 8.16 -2.79 -4.00
C VAL A 72 8.61 -3.74 -5.10
N GLU A 73 8.78 -3.25 -6.33
CA GLU A 73 9.27 -4.04 -7.47
C GLU A 73 10.69 -4.57 -7.20
N ALA A 74 11.60 -3.73 -6.68
CA ALA A 74 12.94 -4.16 -6.32
C ALA A 74 12.91 -5.24 -5.23
N PHE A 75 12.13 -5.04 -4.17
CA PHE A 75 11.95 -6.04 -3.11
C PHE A 75 11.40 -7.36 -3.67
N GLN A 76 10.36 -7.31 -4.49
CA GLN A 76 9.76 -8.51 -5.10
C GLN A 76 10.75 -9.25 -5.98
N THR A 77 11.57 -8.53 -6.73
CA THR A 77 12.61 -9.11 -7.58
C THR A 77 13.64 -9.88 -6.75
N GLU A 78 14.17 -9.26 -5.70
CA GLU A 78 15.14 -9.91 -4.79
C GLU A 78 14.50 -11.05 -4.00
N HIS A 79 13.29 -10.90 -3.51
CA HIS A 79 12.56 -11.96 -2.83
C HIS A 79 12.35 -13.18 -3.74
N MET A 80 11.96 -12.95 -4.99
CA MET A 80 11.82 -14.04 -5.97
C MET A 80 13.18 -14.68 -6.31
N ALA A 81 14.27 -13.92 -6.33
CA ALA A 81 15.60 -14.45 -6.52
C ALA A 81 16.02 -15.36 -5.36
N LEU A 82 15.74 -14.95 -4.11
CA LEU A 82 15.97 -15.80 -2.93
C LEU A 82 15.17 -17.11 -3.00
N ILE A 83 13.89 -17.04 -3.36
CA ILE A 83 13.05 -18.24 -3.51
C ILE A 83 13.59 -19.18 -4.59
N LYS A 84 14.02 -18.63 -5.74
CA LYS A 84 14.59 -19.42 -6.84
C LYS A 84 15.95 -20.06 -6.49
N ALA A 85 16.71 -19.41 -5.61
CA ALA A 85 18.01 -19.93 -5.16
C ALA A 85 17.89 -21.04 -4.12
N LEU A 86 16.70 -21.29 -3.55
CA LEU A 86 16.50 -22.40 -2.62
C LEU A 86 16.70 -23.73 -3.33
N PRO A 87 17.57 -24.63 -2.79
CA PRO A 87 17.68 -25.98 -3.28
C PRO A 87 16.35 -26.71 -3.20
N LYS A 88 16.04 -27.45 -4.24
CA LYS A 88 14.77 -28.21 -4.31
C LYS A 88 15.06 -29.66 -4.01
N ASP A 89 14.20 -30.29 -3.24
CA ASP A 89 14.20 -31.74 -3.03
C ASP A 89 13.76 -32.51 -4.30
N ALA A 90 13.76 -33.82 -4.23
CA ALA A 90 13.33 -34.69 -5.35
C ALA A 90 11.86 -34.43 -5.81
N ASN A 91 11.03 -33.78 -4.99
CA ASN A 91 9.65 -33.41 -5.28
C ASN A 91 9.51 -31.97 -5.77
N GLY A 92 10.62 -31.23 -5.93
CA GLY A 92 10.62 -29.83 -6.35
C GLY A 92 10.28 -28.84 -5.24
N MET A 93 10.21 -29.29 -3.98
CA MET A 93 9.93 -28.44 -2.81
C MET A 93 11.26 -27.94 -2.19
N PRO A 94 11.26 -26.74 -1.56
CA PRO A 94 12.46 -26.23 -0.88
C PRO A 94 12.92 -27.19 0.21
N ALA A 95 14.24 -27.50 0.23
CA ALA A 95 14.82 -28.38 1.23
C ALA A 95 14.77 -27.75 2.63
N PRO A 96 14.41 -28.53 3.69
CA PRO A 96 14.27 -27.99 5.04
C PRO A 96 15.53 -27.35 5.62
N ALA A 97 16.70 -27.85 5.24
CA ALA A 97 18.00 -27.38 5.74
C ALA A 97 18.34 -25.93 5.36
N ASP A 98 17.72 -25.41 4.30
CA ASP A 98 17.99 -24.05 3.80
C ASP A 98 17.00 -23.00 4.29
N HIS A 99 16.01 -23.44 5.08
CA HIS A 99 15.02 -22.52 5.65
C HIS A 99 15.63 -21.47 6.59
N GLU A 100 16.62 -21.84 7.40
CA GLU A 100 17.26 -20.90 8.32
C GLU A 100 18.02 -19.80 7.57
N LYS A 101 18.77 -20.17 6.53
CA LYS A 101 19.47 -19.21 5.69
C LYS A 101 18.49 -18.30 4.96
N PHE A 102 17.47 -18.85 4.37
CA PHE A 102 16.41 -18.07 3.70
C PHE A 102 15.76 -17.07 4.66
N GLN A 103 15.43 -17.51 5.88
CA GLN A 103 14.84 -16.64 6.90
C GLN A 103 15.80 -15.53 7.33
N ALA A 104 17.10 -15.83 7.43
CA ALA A 104 18.12 -14.83 7.76
C ALA A 104 18.26 -13.77 6.65
N ASP A 105 18.34 -14.21 5.39
CA ASP A 105 18.46 -13.33 4.22
C ASP A 105 17.19 -12.47 4.06
N LEU A 106 16.02 -13.07 4.22
CA LEU A 106 14.74 -12.35 4.21
C LEU A 106 14.69 -11.30 5.33
N LYS A 107 15.12 -11.65 6.54
CA LYS A 107 15.16 -10.72 7.67
C LYS A 107 16.11 -9.55 7.40
N GLN A 108 17.25 -9.78 6.77
CA GLN A 108 18.17 -8.72 6.36
C GLN A 108 17.54 -7.80 5.32
N MET A 109 16.85 -8.34 4.32
CA MET A 109 16.13 -7.54 3.33
C MET A 109 15.06 -6.68 3.98
N LEU A 110 14.28 -7.26 4.91
CA LEU A 110 13.22 -6.54 5.62
C LEU A 110 13.75 -5.46 6.55
N ALA A 111 14.97 -5.62 7.09
CA ALA A 111 15.63 -4.64 7.95
C ALA A 111 16.33 -3.51 7.16
N CYS A 112 16.36 -3.58 5.82
CA CYS A 112 16.96 -2.54 5.00
C CYS A 112 16.23 -1.21 5.18
N GLU A 113 16.97 -0.16 5.58
CA GLU A 113 16.40 1.18 5.72
C GLU A 113 16.23 1.84 4.35
N LEU A 114 15.05 2.38 4.11
CA LEU A 114 14.71 3.08 2.89
C LEU A 114 14.53 4.56 3.17
N ASP A 115 15.30 5.40 2.49
CA ASP A 115 15.08 6.83 2.49
C ASP A 115 14.01 7.21 1.47
N ILE A 116 12.82 7.52 1.97
CA ILE A 116 11.72 8.02 1.14
C ILE A 116 11.73 9.55 1.12
N SER A 117 12.87 10.24 1.31
CA SER A 117 13.01 11.71 1.28
C SER A 117 11.73 12.44 0.80
N MET A 118 10.78 12.60 1.68
CA MET A 118 9.50 13.24 1.37
C MET A 118 9.13 14.19 2.51
N LYS A 119 8.62 15.35 2.13
CA LYS A 119 8.01 16.24 3.12
C LYS A 119 6.71 15.61 3.62
N PRO A 120 6.51 15.49 4.95
CA PRO A 120 5.25 15.00 5.49
C PRO A 120 4.05 15.78 4.94
N ILE A 121 2.94 15.08 4.76
CA ILE A 121 1.70 15.66 4.24
C ILE A 121 0.90 16.21 5.42
N ASP A 122 0.48 17.48 5.33
CA ASP A 122 -0.45 18.05 6.29
C ASP A 122 -1.82 17.34 6.18
N VAL A 123 -2.28 16.79 7.31
CA VAL A 123 -3.57 16.07 7.39
C VAL A 123 -4.74 16.91 6.89
N LYS A 124 -4.71 18.22 7.10
CA LYS A 124 -5.76 19.15 6.64
C LYS A 124 -5.94 19.13 5.11
N LEU A 125 -4.87 18.85 4.36
CA LEU A 125 -4.92 18.77 2.91
C LEU A 125 -5.69 17.54 2.40
N LEU A 126 -5.91 16.54 3.25
CA LEU A 126 -6.69 15.34 2.91
C LEU A 126 -8.20 15.61 2.83
N ASN A 127 -8.69 16.71 3.42
CA ASN A 127 -10.11 17.04 3.48
C ASN A 127 -10.95 15.82 3.91
N ILE A 128 -10.60 15.24 5.07
CA ILE A 128 -11.10 13.93 5.54
C ILE A 128 -12.63 13.87 5.48
N ASP A 129 -13.31 14.91 5.98
CA ASP A 129 -14.78 14.96 6.04
C ASP A 129 -15.41 15.07 4.66
N GLU A 130 -14.88 15.95 3.79
CA GLU A 130 -15.40 16.14 2.42
C GLU A 130 -15.20 14.87 1.58
N ASN A 131 -14.03 14.26 1.69
CA ASN A 131 -13.69 13.05 0.97
C ASN A 131 -14.25 11.78 1.65
N LYS A 132 -14.84 11.89 2.83
CA LYS A 132 -15.37 10.76 3.61
C LYS A 132 -14.33 9.65 3.79
N LEU A 133 -13.08 10.02 4.08
CA LEU A 133 -12.00 9.07 4.29
C LEU A 133 -12.27 8.27 5.56
N SER A 134 -12.14 6.95 5.49
CA SER A 134 -12.32 6.11 6.67
C SER A 134 -11.18 6.32 7.67
N PRO A 135 -11.45 6.20 8.99
CA PRO A 135 -10.40 6.28 10.01
C PRO A 135 -9.26 5.26 9.76
N GLU A 136 -9.61 4.07 9.28
CA GLU A 136 -8.64 3.04 8.93
C GLU A 136 -7.69 3.50 7.81
N LEU A 137 -8.22 4.16 6.78
CA LEU A 137 -7.41 4.70 5.69
C LEU A 137 -6.45 5.77 6.21
N VAL A 138 -6.92 6.66 7.09
CA VAL A 138 -6.08 7.70 7.71
C VAL A 138 -4.97 7.07 8.55
N ILE A 139 -5.27 6.03 9.34
CA ILE A 139 -4.26 5.30 10.13
C ILE A 139 -3.18 4.70 9.23
N ARG A 140 -3.54 4.11 8.10
CA ARG A 140 -2.57 3.55 7.13
C ARG A 140 -1.68 4.62 6.48
N LEU A 141 -2.16 5.85 6.41
CA LEU A 141 -1.41 7.00 5.88
C LEU A 141 -0.50 7.66 6.93
N MET A 142 -0.67 7.34 8.23
CA MET A 142 0.11 7.95 9.32
C MET A 142 1.62 8.04 9.06
N PRO A 143 2.28 7.02 8.47
CA PRO A 143 3.73 7.10 8.20
C PRO A 143 4.16 8.25 7.28
N ILE A 144 3.24 8.82 6.52
CA ILE A 144 3.50 9.92 5.58
C ILE A 144 2.85 11.23 5.99
N LEU A 145 2.08 11.23 7.07
CA LEU A 145 1.39 12.41 7.58
C LEU A 145 2.24 13.17 8.60
N ASP A 146 2.05 14.46 8.67
CA ASP A 146 2.65 15.30 9.70
C ASP A 146 1.92 15.10 11.02
N SER A 147 2.57 14.41 11.96
CA SER A 147 2.03 14.12 13.29
C SER A 147 1.82 15.38 14.15
N THR A 148 2.48 16.50 13.85
CA THR A 148 2.35 17.74 14.61
C THR A 148 1.00 18.42 14.37
N THR A 149 0.33 18.09 13.27
CA THR A 149 -0.99 18.65 12.91
C THR A 149 -2.17 17.85 13.46
N LEU A 150 -1.93 16.65 14.00
CA LEU A 150 -2.97 15.76 14.56
C LEU A 150 -3.40 16.13 15.99
N GLY A 151 -2.72 17.06 16.66
CA GLY A 151 -2.96 17.42 18.06
C GLY A 151 -3.31 18.90 18.32
N ALA A 152 -3.57 19.70 17.29
CA ALA A 152 -3.87 21.12 17.42
C ALA A 152 -5.37 21.37 17.19
N GLU A 153 -6.18 21.03 18.21
CA GLU A 153 -7.48 21.65 18.49
C GLU A 153 -7.47 22.23 19.91
#